data_c0c44297109c03bd54b54d1887cd252a
#
_entry.id   c0c44297109c03bd54b54d1887cd252a
#
_cell.length_a   1.000
_cell.length_b   1.000
_cell.length_c   1.000
_cell.angle_alpha   90.00
_cell.angle_beta   90.00
_cell.angle_gamma   90.00
#
_symmetry.space_group_name_H-M   'P 1'
#
loop_
_entity.id
_entity.type
_entity.pdbx_description
1 polymer ?
#
loop_
_entity_poly.entity_id
_entity_poly.type
_entity_poly.pdbx_seq_one_letter_code
_entity_poly.pdbx_strand_id
1 'polypeptide(L)'
;MATLAEAGIVDDARAARTRARALAERGLGDAALEARLEADGFPEDLVRAAVSELPPESERARAAAAGAGNSRKAWAYLTRRGFSTDAIESALGALDEEG
;
A
#
# COMPACT_ATOMS: atom_id res chain seq x y z
N MET A 1 16.12 18.24 -20.88
CA MET A 1 15.49 17.29 -19.97
C MET A 1 16.42 16.67 -18.96
N ALA A 2 17.73 16.61 -19.29
CA ALA A 2 18.69 16.06 -18.33
C ALA A 2 18.68 16.84 -17.02
N THR A 3 18.65 18.17 -17.12
CA THR A 3 18.63 19.00 -15.91
C THR A 3 17.38 18.74 -15.10
N LEU A 4 16.25 18.59 -15.77
CA LEU A 4 15.00 18.33 -15.12
C LEU A 4 15.04 16.95 -14.43
N ALA A 5 15.66 15.98 -15.12
CA ALA A 5 15.78 14.64 -14.56
C ALA A 5 16.63 14.63 -13.30
N GLU A 6 17.72 15.40 -13.31
CA GLU A 6 18.59 15.46 -12.14
C GLU A 6 17.91 16.13 -10.97
N ALA A 7 17.21 17.23 -11.21
CA ALA A 7 16.46 17.90 -10.16
C ALA A 7 15.29 17.04 -9.75
N GLY A 8 14.69 16.33 -10.71
CA GLY A 8 13.51 15.55 -10.48
C GLY A 8 13.73 14.32 -9.62
N ILE A 9 14.96 13.79 -9.55
CA ILE A 9 15.21 12.58 -8.77
C ILE A 9 14.85 12.78 -7.32
N VAL A 10 15.26 13.91 -6.70
CA VAL A 10 14.94 14.19 -5.32
C VAL A 10 13.45 14.48 -5.17
N ASP A 11 12.90 15.27 -6.10
CA ASP A 11 11.49 15.60 -6.08
C ASP A 11 10.63 14.38 -6.33
N ASP A 12 11.09 13.48 -7.20
CA ASP A 12 10.35 12.26 -7.51
C ASP A 12 10.27 11.34 -6.29
N ALA A 13 11.36 11.25 -5.52
CA ALA A 13 11.34 10.43 -4.31
C ALA A 13 10.31 10.95 -3.32
N ARG A 14 10.29 12.27 -3.13
CA ARG A 14 9.32 12.89 -2.24
C ARG A 14 7.91 12.71 -2.77
N ALA A 15 7.72 12.91 -4.07
CA ALA A 15 6.42 12.77 -4.68
C ALA A 15 5.91 11.34 -4.56
N ALA A 16 6.80 10.36 -4.76
CA ALA A 16 6.42 8.97 -4.63
C ALA A 16 5.96 8.65 -3.20
N ARG A 17 6.71 9.15 -2.21
CA ARG A 17 6.34 8.92 -0.81
C ARG A 17 5.00 9.58 -0.47
N THR A 18 4.81 10.81 -0.92
CA THR A 18 3.56 11.52 -0.67
C THR A 18 2.39 10.80 -1.33
N ARG A 19 2.59 10.36 -2.56
CA ARG A 19 1.55 9.66 -3.30
C ARG A 19 1.24 8.31 -2.63
N ALA A 20 2.29 7.58 -2.23
CA ALA A 20 2.10 6.29 -1.58
C ALA A 20 1.31 6.44 -0.29
N ARG A 21 1.63 7.46 0.50
CA ARG A 21 0.91 7.71 1.75
C ARG A 21 -0.56 7.99 1.49
N ALA A 22 -0.85 8.84 0.50
CA ALA A 22 -2.23 9.17 0.18
C ALA A 22 -3.01 7.94 -0.27
N LEU A 23 -2.38 7.10 -1.09
CA LEU A 23 -3.04 5.88 -1.55
C LEU A 23 -3.22 4.88 -0.42
N ALA A 24 -2.23 4.79 0.48
CA ALA A 24 -2.35 3.90 1.63
C ALA A 24 -3.48 4.32 2.54
N GLU A 25 -3.67 5.62 2.71
CA GLU A 25 -4.77 6.13 3.53
C GLU A 25 -6.14 5.79 2.92
N ARG A 26 -6.16 5.54 1.62
CA ARG A 26 -7.38 5.13 0.94
C ARG A 26 -7.61 3.62 1.06
N GLY A 27 -6.75 2.92 1.77
CA GLY A 27 -6.94 1.51 2.05
C GLY A 27 -6.41 0.56 0.99
N LEU A 28 -5.39 0.98 0.23
CA LEU A 28 -4.79 0.11 -0.78
C LEU A 28 -3.67 -0.74 -0.21
N GLY A 29 -3.56 -1.98 -0.68
CA GLY A 29 -2.46 -2.86 -0.31
C GLY A 29 -1.24 -2.61 -1.18
N ASP A 30 -0.13 -3.30 -0.85
CA ASP A 30 1.14 -3.06 -1.51
C ASP A 30 1.08 -3.25 -3.03
N ALA A 31 0.43 -4.32 -3.48
CA ALA A 31 0.37 -4.58 -4.93
C ALA A 31 -0.34 -3.46 -5.68
N ALA A 32 -1.44 -2.98 -5.12
CA ALA A 32 -2.19 -1.89 -5.74
C ALA A 32 -1.40 -0.59 -5.68
N LEU A 33 -0.70 -0.34 -4.57
CA LEU A 33 0.13 0.83 -4.44
C LEU A 33 1.23 0.84 -5.50
N GLU A 34 1.92 -0.28 -5.63
CA GLU A 34 2.99 -0.39 -6.61
C GLU A 34 2.48 -0.18 -8.02
N ALA A 35 1.35 -0.79 -8.34
CA ALA A 35 0.77 -0.65 -9.67
C ALA A 35 0.40 0.81 -9.97
N ARG A 36 -0.17 1.49 -9.00
CA ARG A 36 -0.57 2.88 -9.19
C ARG A 36 0.63 3.79 -9.33
N LEU A 37 1.66 3.58 -8.52
CA LEU A 37 2.86 4.40 -8.61
C LEU A 37 3.60 4.16 -9.93
N GLU A 38 3.64 2.92 -10.37
CA GLU A 38 4.24 2.61 -11.66
C GLU A 38 3.45 3.25 -12.80
N ALA A 39 2.14 3.22 -12.70
CA ALA A 39 1.28 3.84 -13.70
C ALA A 39 1.49 5.36 -13.72
N ASP A 40 1.82 5.95 -12.58
CA ASP A 40 2.12 7.37 -12.49
C ASP A 40 3.51 7.71 -13.06
N GLY A 41 4.30 6.69 -13.41
CA GLY A 41 5.59 6.91 -14.06
C GLY A 41 6.79 6.87 -13.14
N PHE A 42 6.61 6.51 -11.87
CA PHE A 42 7.75 6.43 -10.94
C PHE A 42 8.58 5.18 -11.23
N PRO A 43 9.92 5.31 -11.20
CA PRO A 43 10.80 4.16 -11.37
C PRO A 43 10.60 3.13 -10.26
N GLU A 44 10.91 1.87 -10.57
CA GLU A 44 10.72 0.78 -9.63
C GLU A 44 11.42 1.03 -8.29
N ASP A 45 12.64 1.57 -8.35
CA ASP A 45 13.39 1.85 -7.12
C ASP A 45 12.65 2.79 -6.20
N LEU A 46 12.08 3.84 -6.77
CA LEU A 46 11.35 4.84 -5.99
C LEU A 46 10.03 4.27 -5.48
N VAL A 47 9.38 3.43 -6.28
CA VAL A 47 8.16 2.78 -5.87
C VAL A 47 8.42 1.91 -4.65
N ARG A 48 9.44 1.07 -4.74
CA ARG A 48 9.77 0.16 -3.65
C ARG A 48 10.15 0.91 -2.39
N ALA A 49 10.97 1.95 -2.53
CA ALA A 49 11.37 2.75 -1.38
C ALA A 49 10.18 3.42 -0.71
N ALA A 50 9.28 3.98 -1.51
CA ALA A 50 8.12 4.67 -0.98
C ALA A 50 7.21 3.72 -0.22
N VAL A 51 6.97 2.55 -0.76
CA VAL A 51 6.11 1.57 -0.12
C VAL A 51 6.74 1.04 1.16
N SER A 52 8.07 0.86 1.17
CA SER A 52 8.76 0.33 2.34
C SER A 52 8.72 1.29 3.53
N GLU A 53 8.48 2.56 3.30
CA GLU A 53 8.39 3.54 4.39
C GLU A 53 7.02 3.59 5.04
N LEU A 54 6.04 2.93 4.46
CA LEU A 54 4.71 2.88 5.04
C LEU A 54 4.67 1.91 6.21
N PRO A 55 3.65 2.03 7.08
CA PRO A 55 3.47 1.00 8.11
C PRO A 55 3.35 -0.37 7.46
N PRO A 56 3.67 -1.44 8.19
CA PRO A 56 3.59 -2.79 7.63
C PRO A 56 2.25 -3.07 6.97
N GLU A 57 2.29 -3.82 5.87
CA GLU A 57 1.07 -4.09 5.12
C GLU A 57 0.02 -4.79 5.97
N SER A 58 0.45 -5.66 6.89
CA SER A 58 -0.49 -6.35 7.77
C SER A 58 -1.23 -5.39 8.69
N GLU A 59 -0.55 -4.36 9.18
CA GLU A 59 -1.20 -3.36 10.01
C GLU A 59 -2.19 -2.54 9.19
N ARG A 60 -1.81 -2.20 7.98
CA ARG A 60 -2.70 -1.46 7.10
C ARG A 60 -3.91 -2.30 6.70
N ALA A 61 -3.69 -3.61 6.53
CA ALA A 61 -4.79 -4.53 6.23
C ALA A 61 -5.76 -4.58 7.40
N ARG A 62 -5.23 -4.64 8.62
CA ARG A 62 -6.08 -4.66 9.81
C ARG A 62 -6.94 -3.41 9.90
N ALA A 63 -6.33 -2.26 9.68
CA ALA A 63 -7.06 -1.00 9.71
C ALA A 63 -8.13 -0.95 8.62
N ALA A 64 -7.79 -1.42 7.43
CA ALA A 64 -8.73 -1.42 6.31
C ALA A 64 -9.88 -2.38 6.54
N ALA A 65 -9.64 -3.47 7.27
CA ALA A 65 -10.66 -4.48 7.53
C ALA A 65 -11.61 -4.08 8.65
N ALA A 66 -11.30 -3.05 9.42
CA ALA A 66 -12.04 -2.72 10.63
C ALA A 66 -13.52 -2.51 10.38
N GLY A 67 -13.91 -2.03 9.20
CA GLY A 67 -15.32 -1.79 8.90
C GLY A 67 -15.96 -2.84 8.04
N ALA A 68 -15.32 -3.98 7.82
CA ALA A 68 -15.77 -4.93 6.82
C ALA A 68 -16.87 -5.89 7.29
N GLY A 69 -17.15 -5.96 8.56
CA GLY A 69 -18.23 -6.78 9.07
C GLY A 69 -17.82 -8.17 9.52
N ASN A 70 -17.36 -9.02 8.61
CA ASN A 70 -16.91 -10.36 8.98
C ASN A 70 -15.68 -10.75 8.17
N SER A 71 -15.06 -11.88 8.54
CA SER A 71 -13.81 -12.32 7.96
C SER A 71 -13.92 -12.58 6.46
N ARG A 72 -15.00 -13.18 6.01
CA ARG A 72 -15.17 -13.49 4.60
C ARG A 72 -15.25 -12.21 3.77
N LYS A 73 -16.05 -11.25 4.22
CA LYS A 73 -16.17 -9.98 3.51
C LYS A 73 -14.86 -9.21 3.55
N ALA A 74 -14.19 -9.25 4.69
CA ALA A 74 -12.90 -8.58 4.84
C ALA A 74 -11.88 -9.19 3.89
N TRP A 75 -11.84 -10.52 3.78
CA TRP A 75 -10.91 -11.20 2.88
C TRP A 75 -11.13 -10.74 1.44
N ALA A 76 -12.39 -10.76 0.99
CA ALA A 76 -12.70 -10.35 -0.37
C ALA A 76 -12.35 -8.88 -0.60
N TYR A 77 -12.66 -8.04 0.37
CA TYR A 77 -12.39 -6.61 0.27
C TYR A 77 -10.88 -6.35 0.17
N LEU A 78 -10.11 -6.95 1.06
CA LEU A 78 -8.67 -6.73 1.07
C LEU A 78 -8.00 -7.28 -0.18
N THR A 79 -8.48 -8.41 -0.67
CA THR A 79 -7.95 -8.97 -1.90
C THR A 79 -8.14 -7.99 -3.06
N ARG A 80 -9.31 -7.40 -3.16
CA ARG A 80 -9.59 -6.43 -4.22
C ARG A 80 -8.79 -5.16 -4.06
N ARG A 81 -8.45 -4.81 -2.83
CA ARG A 81 -7.66 -3.61 -2.58
C ARG A 81 -6.16 -3.84 -2.78
N GLY A 82 -5.75 -5.06 -3.12
CA GLY A 82 -4.37 -5.34 -3.46
C GLY A 82 -3.48 -5.77 -2.32
N PHE A 83 -4.06 -6.21 -1.20
CA PHE A 83 -3.27 -6.71 -0.07
C PHE A 83 -2.81 -8.14 -0.37
N SER A 84 -1.61 -8.47 0.10
CA SER A 84 -1.09 -9.81 -0.08
C SER A 84 -1.83 -10.80 0.81
N THR A 85 -1.80 -12.07 0.41
CA THR A 85 -2.40 -13.13 1.20
C THR A 85 -1.83 -13.17 2.61
N ASP A 86 -0.50 -13.04 2.72
CA ASP A 86 0.17 -13.03 4.02
C ASP A 86 -0.35 -11.91 4.91
N ALA A 87 -0.50 -10.72 4.35
CA ALA A 87 -0.98 -9.58 5.12
C ALA A 87 -2.42 -9.79 5.57
N ILE A 88 -3.24 -10.33 4.68
CA ILE A 88 -4.64 -10.58 4.99
C ILE A 88 -4.76 -11.64 6.10
N GLU A 89 -4.00 -12.72 5.97
CA GLU A 89 -4.03 -13.78 6.99
C GLU A 89 -3.57 -13.24 8.33
N SER A 90 -2.53 -12.44 8.34
CA SER A 90 -2.02 -11.87 9.56
C SER A 90 -3.06 -10.96 10.21
N ALA A 91 -3.71 -10.12 9.41
CA ALA A 91 -4.70 -9.19 9.91
C ALA A 91 -5.96 -9.90 10.44
N LEU A 92 -6.48 -10.84 9.66
CA LEU A 92 -7.72 -11.51 10.03
C LEU A 92 -7.51 -12.58 11.10
N GLY A 93 -6.32 -13.20 11.10
CA GLY A 93 -5.99 -14.15 12.16
C GLY A 93 -5.97 -13.50 13.52
N ALA A 94 -5.42 -12.29 13.60
CA ALA A 94 -5.39 -11.56 14.85
C ALA A 94 -6.80 -11.20 15.32
N LEU A 95 -7.69 -10.83 14.39
CA LEU A 95 -9.06 -10.51 14.73
C LEU A 95 -9.81 -11.75 15.19
N ASP A 96 -9.57 -12.89 14.54
CA ASP A 96 -10.23 -14.13 14.91
C ASP A 96 -9.83 -14.56 16.31
N GLU A 97 -8.55 -14.37 16.66
CA GLU A 97 -8.06 -14.73 17.98
C GLU A 97 -8.71 -13.89 19.08
N GLU A 98 -8.97 -12.63 18.78
CA GLU A 98 -9.61 -11.75 19.74
C GLU A 98 -11.10 -11.98 19.84
N GLY A 99 -11.68 -12.44 18.75
CA GLY A 99 -13.09 -12.67 18.68
C GLY A 99 -13.48 -14.05 19.14
#